data_a9beafd7ee5f3890462f16584e30694c
#
_entry.id   a9beafd7ee5f3890462f16584e30694c
#
_cell.length_a   1.000
_cell.length_b   1.000
_cell.length_c   1.000
_cell.angle_alpha   90.00
_cell.angle_beta   90.00
_cell.angle_gamma   90.00
#
_symmetry.space_group_name_H-M   'P 1'
#
loop_
_entity.id
_entity.type
_entity.pdbx_description
1 polymer ?
#
loop_
_entity_poly.entity_id
_entity_poly.type
_entity_poly.pdbx_seq_one_letter_code
_entity_poly.pdbx_strand_id
1 'polypeptide(L)'
;MSVSEEERERSALAQRAARDISAHERGIKIAVRVLPFLGLGASIALVLWGIDSGVLKSLESLQAYIDSLGAWGPIGFIAASFASVMFPIVPAGLLVIAAPVLFGPVEGTIYNWIAVCGGSLVNFIIARQVGMPLINAMFSEKTIEKYLGWTRKPGFTTAFAAAIVLPVAPDDLLCYLAGTTKMKFSTYTLIILLGKIPTLVAYGLGISALVTHLLPW
;
A
#
# COMPACT_ATOMS: atom_id res chain seq x y z
N MET A 1 -40.86 -13.34 32.26
CA MET A 1 -39.59 -12.56 32.26
C MET A 1 -39.97 -11.14 32.60
N SER A 2 -39.43 -10.56 33.67
CA SER A 2 -39.83 -9.22 34.11
C SER A 2 -39.12 -8.16 33.22
N VAL A 3 -39.75 -7.01 33.00
CA VAL A 3 -39.19 -5.88 32.22
C VAL A 3 -37.78 -5.51 32.69
N SER A 4 -37.48 -5.68 33.99
CA SER A 4 -36.18 -5.43 34.60
C SER A 4 -35.08 -6.45 34.18
N GLU A 5 -35.43 -7.67 33.85
CA GLU A 5 -34.48 -8.69 33.38
C GLU A 5 -34.10 -8.45 31.93
N GLU A 6 -35.05 -8.06 31.11
CA GLU A 6 -34.83 -7.71 29.70
C GLU A 6 -33.94 -6.47 29.53
N GLU A 7 -34.12 -5.45 30.37
CA GLU A 7 -33.25 -4.25 30.40
C GLU A 7 -31.82 -4.59 30.82
N ARG A 8 -31.64 -5.46 31.81
CA ARG A 8 -30.30 -5.92 32.26
C ARG A 8 -29.60 -6.72 31.17
N GLU A 9 -30.32 -7.59 30.47
CA GLU A 9 -29.75 -8.39 29.37
C GLU A 9 -29.34 -7.51 28.16
N ARG A 10 -30.17 -6.55 27.79
CA ARG A 10 -29.84 -5.55 26.75
C ARG A 10 -28.62 -4.71 27.13
N SER A 11 -28.52 -4.28 28.39
CA SER A 11 -27.37 -3.53 28.91
C SER A 11 -26.09 -4.35 28.88
N ALA A 12 -26.16 -5.64 29.27
CA ALA A 12 -25.03 -6.56 29.25
C ALA A 12 -24.54 -6.85 27.81
N LEU A 13 -25.47 -7.02 26.87
CA LEU A 13 -25.16 -7.21 25.45
C LEU A 13 -24.51 -5.95 24.85
N ALA A 14 -25.04 -4.75 25.15
CA ALA A 14 -24.46 -3.50 24.71
C ALA A 14 -23.04 -3.28 25.26
N GLN A 15 -22.81 -3.63 26.54
CA GLN A 15 -21.47 -3.55 27.15
C GLN A 15 -20.48 -4.54 26.53
N ARG A 16 -20.93 -5.77 26.20
CA ARG A 16 -20.10 -6.76 25.51
C ARG A 16 -19.73 -6.26 24.10
N ALA A 17 -20.70 -5.81 23.32
CA ALA A 17 -20.47 -5.25 22.00
C ALA A 17 -19.49 -4.06 22.02
N ALA A 18 -19.65 -3.14 23.01
CA ALA A 18 -18.74 -2.02 23.19
C ALA A 18 -17.30 -2.46 23.55
N ARG A 19 -17.14 -3.49 24.36
CA ARG A 19 -15.83 -4.08 24.69
C ARG A 19 -15.18 -4.74 23.49
N ASP A 20 -15.94 -5.49 22.71
CA ASP A 20 -15.44 -6.17 21.50
C ASP A 20 -15.00 -5.17 20.45
N ILE A 21 -15.75 -4.09 20.23
CA ILE A 21 -15.39 -2.98 19.35
C ILE A 21 -14.09 -2.31 19.85
N SER A 22 -13.98 -2.01 21.12
CA SER A 22 -12.80 -1.36 21.70
C SER A 22 -11.55 -2.25 21.68
N ALA A 23 -11.71 -3.56 21.82
CA ALA A 23 -10.62 -4.53 21.70
C ALA A 23 -10.13 -4.64 20.23
N HIS A 24 -11.07 -4.67 19.30
CA HIS A 24 -10.76 -4.71 17.87
C HIS A 24 -10.03 -3.44 17.40
N GLU A 25 -10.50 -2.26 17.82
CA GLU A 25 -9.83 -0.99 17.53
C GLU A 25 -8.43 -0.91 18.17
N ARG A 26 -8.25 -1.42 19.39
CA ARG A 26 -6.92 -1.50 20.02
C ARG A 26 -5.99 -2.42 19.24
N GLY A 27 -6.47 -3.59 18.82
CA GLY A 27 -5.71 -4.52 18.01
C GLY A 27 -5.23 -3.89 16.70
N ILE A 28 -6.11 -3.19 15.98
CA ILE A 28 -5.77 -2.46 14.76
C ILE A 28 -4.70 -1.39 15.04
N LYS A 29 -4.89 -0.56 16.08
CA LYS A 29 -3.93 0.49 16.43
C LYS A 29 -2.55 -0.07 16.80
N ILE A 30 -2.49 -1.18 17.52
CA ILE A 30 -1.24 -1.86 17.86
C ILE A 30 -0.59 -2.42 16.59
N ALA A 31 -1.34 -3.15 15.77
CA ALA A 31 -0.83 -3.75 14.54
C ALA A 31 -0.27 -2.67 13.59
N VAL A 32 -1.02 -1.60 13.34
CA VAL A 32 -0.57 -0.50 12.46
C VAL A 32 0.66 0.23 13.05
N ARG A 33 0.80 0.30 14.37
CA ARG A 33 1.96 0.92 15.02
C ARG A 33 3.19 0.01 15.02
N VAL A 34 3.02 -1.29 15.22
CA VAL A 34 4.12 -2.26 15.37
C VAL A 34 4.62 -2.75 14.02
N LEU A 35 3.72 -2.95 13.05
CA LEU A 35 4.03 -3.51 11.74
C LEU A 35 5.10 -2.72 10.96
N PRO A 36 5.10 -1.37 10.93
CA PRO A 36 6.18 -0.61 10.30
C PRO A 36 7.56 -0.82 10.95
N PHE A 37 7.62 -0.97 12.28
CA PHE A 37 8.89 -1.24 12.96
C PHE A 37 9.39 -2.66 12.69
N LEU A 38 8.49 -3.65 12.65
CA LEU A 38 8.84 -5.01 12.25
C LEU A 38 9.33 -5.06 10.80
N GLY A 39 8.65 -4.33 9.91
CA GLY A 39 9.04 -4.22 8.51
C GLY A 39 10.39 -3.52 8.33
N LEU A 40 10.63 -2.45 9.07
CA LEU A 40 11.93 -1.77 9.07
C LEU A 40 13.03 -2.71 9.59
N GLY A 41 12.78 -3.42 10.69
CA GLY A 41 13.72 -4.40 11.22
C GLY A 41 14.02 -5.53 10.23
N ALA A 42 12.99 -6.08 9.59
CA ALA A 42 13.13 -7.08 8.54
C ALA A 42 13.91 -6.54 7.32
N SER A 43 13.64 -5.31 6.91
CA SER A 43 14.38 -4.66 5.81
C SER A 43 15.85 -4.47 6.14
N ILE A 44 16.17 -4.02 7.36
CA ILE A 44 17.56 -3.90 7.83
C ILE A 44 18.24 -5.27 7.85
N ALA A 45 17.58 -6.29 8.39
CA ALA A 45 18.12 -7.66 8.42
C ALA A 45 18.39 -8.20 7.01
N LEU A 46 17.49 -7.95 6.04
CA LEU A 46 17.67 -8.32 4.65
C LEU A 46 18.86 -7.60 4.00
N VAL A 47 19.01 -6.30 4.27
CA VAL A 47 20.15 -5.53 3.74
C VAL A 47 21.47 -6.05 4.32
N LEU A 48 21.55 -6.28 5.63
CA LEU A 48 22.75 -6.83 6.28
C LEU A 48 23.08 -8.21 5.74
N TRP A 49 22.09 -9.08 5.60
CA TRP A 49 22.27 -10.39 4.97
C TRP A 49 22.74 -10.27 3.52
N GLY A 50 22.18 -9.37 2.73
CA GLY A 50 22.56 -9.16 1.33
C GLY A 50 23.99 -8.62 1.18
N ILE A 51 24.47 -7.79 2.13
CA ILE A 51 25.85 -7.33 2.18
C ILE A 51 26.79 -8.49 2.56
N ASP A 52 26.45 -9.24 3.60
CA ASP A 52 27.26 -10.36 4.10
C ASP A 52 27.36 -11.49 3.08
N SER A 53 26.25 -11.88 2.47
CA SER A 53 26.19 -12.88 1.40
C SER A 53 26.83 -12.46 0.09
N GLY A 54 27.14 -11.17 -0.07
CA GLY A 54 27.69 -10.61 -1.30
C GLY A 54 26.69 -10.31 -2.41
N VAL A 55 25.40 -10.58 -2.18
CA VAL A 55 24.32 -10.32 -3.14
C VAL A 55 24.19 -8.83 -3.46
N LEU A 56 24.43 -7.96 -2.47
CA LEU A 56 24.35 -6.51 -2.62
C LEU A 56 25.69 -5.83 -2.94
N LYS A 57 26.72 -6.58 -3.37
CA LYS A 57 28.02 -6.01 -3.73
C LYS A 57 27.98 -5.23 -5.04
N SER A 58 27.20 -5.69 -6.00
CA SER A 58 27.00 -5.01 -7.29
C SER A 58 25.58 -5.27 -7.79
N LEU A 59 25.16 -4.49 -8.79
CA LEU A 59 23.87 -4.70 -9.46
C LEU A 59 23.82 -6.08 -10.14
N GLU A 60 24.95 -6.47 -10.78
CA GLU A 60 25.03 -7.76 -11.46
C GLU A 60 24.90 -8.92 -10.48
N SER A 61 25.53 -8.85 -9.29
CA SER A 61 25.39 -9.92 -8.30
C SER A 61 23.97 -10.03 -7.76
N LEU A 62 23.25 -8.90 -7.63
CA LEU A 62 21.86 -8.87 -7.23
C LEU A 62 20.95 -9.43 -8.32
N GLN A 63 21.16 -9.06 -9.57
CA GLN A 63 20.44 -9.60 -10.71
C GLN A 63 20.68 -11.11 -10.86
N ALA A 64 21.95 -11.55 -10.82
CA ALA A 64 22.30 -12.95 -10.88
C ALA A 64 21.64 -13.78 -9.74
N TYR A 65 21.56 -13.22 -8.55
CA TYR A 65 20.84 -13.86 -7.44
C TYR A 65 19.34 -14.00 -7.74
N ILE A 66 18.70 -12.93 -8.22
CA ILE A 66 17.28 -12.95 -8.60
C ILE A 66 17.04 -13.95 -9.73
N ASP A 67 17.90 -13.97 -10.74
CA ASP A 67 17.84 -14.93 -11.85
C ASP A 67 17.99 -16.38 -11.36
N SER A 68 18.84 -16.61 -10.36
CA SER A 68 19.01 -17.94 -9.75
C SER A 68 17.73 -18.44 -9.07
N LEU A 69 16.85 -17.57 -8.63
CA LEU A 69 15.54 -17.91 -8.07
C LEU A 69 14.51 -18.28 -9.17
N GLY A 70 14.82 -18.05 -10.44
CA GLY A 70 13.92 -18.30 -11.55
C GLY A 70 12.60 -17.57 -11.36
N ALA A 71 11.48 -18.27 -11.55
CA ALA A 71 10.14 -17.69 -11.40
C ALA A 71 9.83 -17.16 -9.98
N TRP A 72 10.56 -17.61 -8.95
CA TRP A 72 10.37 -17.15 -7.57
C TRP A 72 10.88 -15.73 -7.33
N GLY A 73 11.85 -15.26 -8.11
CA GLY A 73 12.37 -13.89 -8.03
C GLY A 73 11.27 -12.84 -8.27
N PRO A 74 10.63 -12.83 -9.45
CA PRO A 74 9.51 -11.93 -9.74
C PRO A 74 8.32 -12.11 -8.79
N ILE A 75 7.96 -13.36 -8.44
CA ILE A 75 6.83 -13.63 -7.53
C ILE A 75 7.12 -13.04 -6.14
N GLY A 76 8.32 -13.27 -5.60
CA GLY A 76 8.74 -12.71 -4.32
C GLY A 76 8.75 -11.18 -4.32
N PHE A 77 9.24 -10.57 -5.41
CA PHE A 77 9.21 -9.12 -5.60
C PHE A 77 7.79 -8.56 -5.62
N ILE A 78 6.88 -9.16 -6.41
CA ILE A 78 5.48 -8.76 -6.49
C ILE A 78 4.81 -8.87 -5.11
N ALA A 79 5.05 -9.97 -4.39
CA ALA A 79 4.49 -10.17 -3.06
C ALA A 79 5.00 -9.13 -2.04
N ALA A 80 6.31 -8.84 -2.05
CA ALA A 80 6.91 -7.82 -1.19
C ALA A 80 6.39 -6.42 -1.51
N SER A 81 6.31 -6.08 -2.80
CA SER A 81 5.78 -4.78 -3.26
C SER A 81 4.29 -4.62 -2.94
N PHE A 82 3.49 -5.67 -3.13
CA PHE A 82 2.08 -5.71 -2.75
C PHE A 82 1.90 -5.47 -1.24
N ALA A 83 2.69 -6.16 -0.41
CA ALA A 83 2.64 -5.98 1.04
C ALA A 83 3.05 -4.56 1.45
N SER A 84 4.02 -3.95 0.77
CA SER A 84 4.46 -2.56 1.04
C SER A 84 3.41 -1.51 0.70
N VAL A 85 2.56 -1.77 -0.30
CA VAL A 85 1.41 -0.89 -0.63
C VAL A 85 0.32 -1.00 0.42
N MET A 86 0.10 -2.20 0.96
CA MET A 86 -0.89 -2.41 2.02
C MET A 86 -0.45 -1.86 3.37
N PHE A 87 0.82 -2.03 3.69
CA PHE A 87 1.41 -1.61 4.95
C PHE A 87 2.67 -0.79 4.65
N PRO A 88 2.83 0.42 5.21
CA PRO A 88 4.01 1.25 4.97
C PRO A 88 5.24 0.69 5.71
N ILE A 89 5.63 -0.55 5.35
CA ILE A 89 6.76 -1.29 5.91
C ILE A 89 8.07 -0.82 5.27
N VAL A 90 8.06 -0.70 3.94
CA VAL A 90 9.13 -0.14 3.14
C VAL A 90 8.56 1.05 2.39
N PRO A 91 9.28 2.16 2.26
CA PRO A 91 8.82 3.24 1.40
C PRO A 91 8.52 2.68 0.00
N ALA A 92 7.24 2.64 -0.38
CA ALA A 92 6.78 2.00 -1.63
C ALA A 92 7.53 2.52 -2.86
N GLY A 93 7.96 3.79 -2.82
CA GLY A 93 8.78 4.41 -3.88
C GLY A 93 10.11 3.68 -4.14
N LEU A 94 10.73 3.09 -3.13
CA LEU A 94 11.99 2.34 -3.33
C LEU A 94 11.77 1.08 -4.15
N LEU A 95 10.71 0.34 -3.90
CA LEU A 95 10.40 -0.87 -4.68
C LEU A 95 9.96 -0.53 -6.11
N VAL A 96 9.22 0.57 -6.29
CA VAL A 96 8.85 1.06 -7.63
C VAL A 96 10.09 1.38 -8.47
N ILE A 97 11.12 1.98 -7.85
CA ILE A 97 12.41 2.28 -8.49
C ILE A 97 13.21 0.99 -8.71
N ALA A 98 13.22 0.06 -7.76
CA ALA A 98 14.00 -1.16 -7.85
C ALA A 98 13.54 -2.09 -8.98
N ALA A 99 12.26 -2.17 -9.27
CA ALA A 99 11.74 -3.11 -10.27
C ALA A 99 12.34 -2.94 -11.68
N PRO A 100 12.38 -1.73 -12.29
CA PRO A 100 13.01 -1.55 -13.59
C PRO A 100 14.52 -1.83 -13.59
N VAL A 101 15.17 -1.63 -12.44
CA VAL A 101 16.61 -1.90 -12.28
C VAL A 101 16.88 -3.40 -12.20
N LEU A 102 16.02 -4.15 -11.51
CA LEU A 102 16.20 -5.59 -11.29
C LEU A 102 15.73 -6.45 -12.46
N PHE A 103 14.59 -6.10 -13.05
CA PHE A 103 13.91 -6.90 -14.06
C PHE A 103 13.85 -6.25 -15.46
N GLY A 104 14.51 -5.09 -15.61
CA GLY A 104 14.40 -4.31 -16.83
C GLY A 104 13.14 -3.41 -16.88
N PRO A 105 13.14 -2.45 -17.83
CA PRO A 105 12.11 -1.39 -17.87
C PRO A 105 10.70 -1.91 -18.14
N VAL A 106 10.54 -2.95 -18.95
CA VAL A 106 9.23 -3.48 -19.35
C VAL A 106 8.70 -4.42 -18.25
N GLU A 107 9.45 -5.45 -17.93
CA GLU A 107 9.02 -6.46 -16.95
C GLU A 107 8.88 -5.86 -15.56
N GLY A 108 9.84 -5.04 -15.12
CA GLY A 108 9.78 -4.34 -13.84
C GLY A 108 8.57 -3.42 -13.74
N THR A 109 8.21 -2.73 -14.84
CA THR A 109 6.99 -1.89 -14.86
C THR A 109 5.72 -2.76 -14.76
N ILE A 110 5.67 -3.91 -15.42
CA ILE A 110 4.54 -4.84 -15.32
C ILE A 110 4.41 -5.39 -13.90
N TYR A 111 5.52 -5.82 -13.28
CA TYR A 111 5.50 -6.34 -11.90
C TYR A 111 5.07 -5.27 -10.90
N ASN A 112 5.57 -4.05 -11.04
CA ASN A 112 5.10 -2.90 -10.27
C ASN A 112 3.61 -2.66 -10.45
N TRP A 113 3.13 -2.70 -11.69
CA TRP A 113 1.72 -2.47 -11.97
C TRP A 113 0.82 -3.52 -11.30
N ILE A 114 1.19 -4.80 -11.39
CA ILE A 114 0.46 -5.89 -10.73
C ILE A 114 0.43 -5.68 -9.22
N ALA A 115 1.60 -5.41 -8.61
CA ALA A 115 1.74 -5.26 -7.17
C ALA A 115 1.00 -4.02 -6.65
N VAL A 116 1.21 -2.86 -7.27
CA VAL A 116 0.65 -1.58 -6.83
C VAL A 116 -0.86 -1.54 -7.07
N CYS A 117 -1.34 -1.99 -8.23
CA CYS A 117 -2.78 -2.06 -8.48
C CYS A 117 -3.46 -3.05 -7.53
N GLY A 118 -2.91 -4.26 -7.40
CA GLY A 118 -3.44 -5.26 -6.48
C GLY A 118 -3.52 -4.76 -5.04
N GLY A 119 -2.45 -4.17 -4.51
CA GLY A 119 -2.41 -3.59 -3.17
C GLY A 119 -3.43 -2.45 -3.01
N SER A 120 -3.53 -1.55 -3.99
CA SER A 120 -4.53 -0.46 -3.97
C SER A 120 -5.97 -0.97 -3.95
N LEU A 121 -6.29 -2.06 -4.69
CA LEU A 121 -7.62 -2.67 -4.66
C LEU A 121 -7.95 -3.24 -3.27
N VAL A 122 -6.99 -3.88 -2.63
CA VAL A 122 -7.17 -4.42 -1.27
C VAL A 122 -7.30 -3.29 -0.26
N ASN A 123 -6.52 -2.22 -0.36
CA ASN A 123 -6.63 -1.03 0.50
C ASN A 123 -8.03 -0.42 0.45
N PHE A 124 -8.63 -0.32 -0.73
CA PHE A 124 -10.01 0.15 -0.88
C PHE A 124 -11.02 -0.78 -0.17
N ILE A 125 -10.88 -2.11 -0.33
CA ILE A 125 -11.78 -3.07 0.30
C ILE A 125 -11.65 -3.02 1.82
N ILE A 126 -10.43 -2.99 2.34
CA ILE A 126 -10.17 -2.90 3.79
C ILE A 126 -10.76 -1.60 4.34
N ALA A 127 -10.50 -0.47 3.67
CA ALA A 127 -11.04 0.83 4.11
C ALA A 127 -12.57 0.86 4.06
N ARG A 128 -13.19 0.15 3.12
CA ARG A 128 -14.65 0.02 3.05
C ARG A 128 -15.24 -0.75 4.21
N GLN A 129 -14.53 -1.76 4.71
CA GLN A 129 -14.98 -2.59 5.82
C GLN A 129 -14.64 -1.97 7.19
N VAL A 130 -13.43 -1.44 7.35
CA VAL A 130 -12.93 -0.93 8.64
C VAL A 130 -13.24 0.56 8.82
N GLY A 131 -13.23 1.33 7.73
CA GLY A 131 -13.54 2.76 7.72
C GLY A 131 -12.45 3.65 8.33
N MET A 132 -12.89 4.79 8.89
CA MET A 132 -12.02 5.85 9.42
C MET A 132 -11.07 5.41 10.54
N PRO A 133 -11.40 4.44 11.43
CA PRO A 133 -10.45 3.99 12.46
C PRO A 133 -9.11 3.52 11.90
N LEU A 134 -9.11 2.82 10.77
CA LEU A 134 -7.88 2.38 10.10
C LEU A 134 -7.08 3.58 9.56
N ILE A 135 -7.75 4.49 8.89
CA ILE A 135 -7.13 5.69 8.29
C ILE A 135 -6.48 6.54 9.37
N ASN A 136 -7.19 6.77 10.49
CA ASN A 136 -6.68 7.52 11.63
C ASN A 136 -5.49 6.84 12.32
N ALA A 137 -5.36 5.52 12.19
CA ALA A 137 -4.22 4.79 12.73
C ALA A 137 -2.98 4.89 11.82
N MET A 138 -3.17 4.97 10.50
CA MET A 138 -2.10 4.94 9.50
C MET A 138 -1.55 6.32 9.13
N PHE A 139 -2.40 7.36 9.14
CA PHE A 139 -2.04 8.68 8.64
C PHE A 139 -2.18 9.74 9.72
N SER A 140 -1.39 10.83 9.62
CA SER A 140 -1.50 11.95 10.55
C SER A 140 -2.82 12.70 10.37
N GLU A 141 -3.38 13.20 11.47
CA GLU A 141 -4.63 13.95 11.49
C GLU A 141 -4.61 15.12 10.51
N LYS A 142 -3.52 15.89 10.47
CA LYS A 142 -3.31 16.99 9.52
C LYS A 142 -3.41 16.55 8.06
N THR A 143 -2.89 15.36 7.74
CA THR A 143 -2.94 14.82 6.38
C THR A 143 -4.35 14.37 6.03
N ILE A 144 -5.04 13.72 6.98
CA ILE A 144 -6.42 13.27 6.79
C ILE A 144 -7.34 14.46 6.56
N GLU A 145 -7.30 15.50 7.41
CA GLU A 145 -8.14 16.69 7.31
C GLU A 145 -8.00 17.38 5.95
N LYS A 146 -6.75 17.49 5.45
CA LYS A 146 -6.47 18.10 4.15
C LYS A 146 -7.23 17.43 3.01
N TYR A 147 -7.31 16.09 3.01
CA TYR A 147 -7.88 15.31 1.89
C TYR A 147 -9.31 14.82 2.16
N LEU A 148 -9.73 14.71 3.42
CA LEU A 148 -11.10 14.29 3.79
C LEU A 148 -12.16 15.24 3.23
N GLY A 149 -11.87 16.53 3.17
CA GLY A 149 -12.76 17.51 2.57
C GLY A 149 -13.05 17.27 1.09
N TRP A 150 -12.14 16.59 0.37
CA TRP A 150 -12.33 16.25 -1.05
C TRP A 150 -13.39 15.15 -1.24
N THR A 151 -13.43 14.19 -0.33
CA THR A 151 -14.35 13.03 -0.44
C THR A 151 -15.82 13.43 -0.36
N ARG A 152 -16.11 14.59 0.22
CA ARG A 152 -17.46 15.13 0.41
C ARG A 152 -17.94 16.02 -0.75
N LYS A 153 -17.03 16.45 -1.63
CA LYS A 153 -17.37 17.34 -2.73
C LYS A 153 -17.99 16.59 -3.90
N PRO A 154 -18.97 17.17 -4.59
CA PRO A 154 -19.43 16.65 -5.87
C PRO A 154 -18.23 16.65 -6.85
N GLY A 155 -18.06 15.56 -7.62
CA GLY A 155 -16.91 15.41 -8.52
C GLY A 155 -15.69 14.74 -7.89
N PHE A 156 -15.77 14.21 -6.65
CA PHE A 156 -14.67 13.48 -6.02
C PHE A 156 -14.09 12.39 -6.92
N THR A 157 -14.93 11.62 -7.62
CA THR A 157 -14.47 10.54 -8.53
C THR A 157 -13.55 11.08 -9.62
N THR A 158 -13.87 12.22 -10.22
CA THR A 158 -13.03 12.84 -11.26
C THR A 158 -11.75 13.42 -10.66
N ALA A 159 -11.84 14.06 -9.50
CA ALA A 159 -10.68 14.59 -8.79
C ALA A 159 -9.73 13.44 -8.34
N PHE A 160 -10.29 12.33 -7.89
CA PHE A 160 -9.55 11.12 -7.54
C PHE A 160 -8.84 10.54 -8.77
N ALA A 161 -9.53 10.40 -9.90
CA ALA A 161 -8.93 9.91 -11.15
C ALA A 161 -7.76 10.80 -11.60
N ALA A 162 -7.94 12.12 -11.57
CA ALA A 162 -6.88 13.06 -11.89
C ALA A 162 -5.68 12.95 -10.94
N ALA A 163 -5.93 12.79 -9.64
CA ALA A 163 -4.90 12.68 -8.62
C ALA A 163 -4.09 11.36 -8.72
N ILE A 164 -4.72 10.26 -9.18
CA ILE A 164 -4.04 8.98 -9.42
C ILE A 164 -3.15 9.05 -10.68
N VAL A 165 -3.62 9.74 -11.72
CA VAL A 165 -2.83 9.93 -12.97
C VAL A 165 -1.67 10.89 -12.74
N LEU A 166 -1.89 11.94 -11.97
CA LEU A 166 -0.89 12.96 -11.64
C LEU A 166 -0.32 12.67 -10.24
N PRO A 167 0.99 12.45 -10.05
CA PRO A 167 1.58 12.12 -8.75
C PRO A 167 1.63 13.36 -7.83
N VAL A 168 0.47 14.00 -7.59
CA VAL A 168 0.35 15.27 -6.84
C VAL A 168 -0.07 15.05 -5.39
N ALA A 169 -0.63 13.89 -5.06
CA ALA A 169 -1.17 13.59 -3.74
C ALA A 169 -0.70 12.20 -3.27
N PRO A 170 -0.68 11.95 -1.94
CA PRO A 170 -0.37 10.62 -1.41
C PRO A 170 -1.49 9.64 -1.84
N ASP A 171 -1.19 8.89 -2.92
CA ASP A 171 -2.19 8.04 -3.57
C ASP A 171 -2.69 6.91 -2.67
N ASP A 172 -1.84 6.37 -1.78
CA ASP A 172 -2.24 5.37 -0.79
C ASP A 172 -3.35 5.91 0.12
N LEU A 173 -3.19 7.12 0.67
CA LEU A 173 -4.24 7.76 1.45
C LEU A 173 -5.52 7.95 0.64
N LEU A 174 -5.40 8.38 -0.61
CA LEU A 174 -6.56 8.57 -1.48
C LEU A 174 -7.28 7.25 -1.76
N CYS A 175 -6.56 6.15 -1.92
CA CYS A 175 -7.13 4.81 -2.08
C CYS A 175 -7.94 4.38 -0.84
N TYR A 176 -7.40 4.62 0.36
CA TYR A 176 -8.13 4.38 1.61
C TYR A 176 -9.35 5.30 1.74
N LEU A 177 -9.20 6.59 1.48
CA LEU A 177 -10.32 7.55 1.55
C LEU A 177 -11.41 7.21 0.53
N ALA A 178 -11.07 6.80 -0.70
CA ALA A 178 -12.03 6.36 -1.70
C ALA A 178 -12.88 5.17 -1.20
N GLY A 179 -12.27 4.24 -0.45
CA GLY A 179 -12.96 3.13 0.19
C GLY A 179 -14.07 3.57 1.14
N THR A 180 -13.93 4.69 1.84
CA THR A 180 -14.94 5.21 2.76
C THR A 180 -16.07 6.00 2.07
N THR A 181 -15.97 6.22 0.76
CA THR A 181 -16.99 6.96 -0.02
C THR A 181 -18.03 6.02 -0.63
N LYS A 182 -19.02 6.62 -1.32
CA LYS A 182 -20.02 5.89 -2.12
C LYS A 182 -19.49 5.44 -3.49
N MET A 183 -18.19 5.58 -3.79
CA MET A 183 -17.60 5.18 -5.06
C MET A 183 -17.80 3.67 -5.28
N LYS A 184 -18.29 3.28 -6.46
CA LYS A 184 -18.43 1.85 -6.82
C LYS A 184 -17.06 1.21 -6.97
N PHE A 185 -16.91 -0.04 -6.52
CA PHE A 185 -15.65 -0.78 -6.65
C PHE A 185 -15.20 -0.89 -8.12
N SER A 186 -16.12 -1.13 -9.05
CA SER A 186 -15.81 -1.18 -10.49
C SER A 186 -15.24 0.12 -11.04
N THR A 187 -15.80 1.26 -10.62
CA THR A 187 -15.28 2.59 -11.01
C THR A 187 -13.89 2.83 -10.44
N TYR A 188 -13.70 2.48 -9.17
CA TYR A 188 -12.39 2.57 -8.52
C TYR A 188 -11.35 1.69 -9.22
N THR A 189 -11.69 0.42 -9.49
CA THR A 189 -10.81 -0.53 -10.18
C THR A 189 -10.37 0.00 -11.54
N LEU A 190 -11.30 0.52 -12.33
CA LEU A 190 -10.99 1.08 -13.64
C LEU A 190 -10.00 2.26 -13.53
N ILE A 191 -10.24 3.17 -12.59
CA ILE A 191 -9.36 4.33 -12.36
C ILE A 191 -7.97 3.86 -11.94
N ILE A 192 -7.85 2.90 -11.03
CA ILE A 192 -6.55 2.39 -10.57
C ILE A 192 -5.81 1.68 -11.70
N LEU A 193 -6.45 0.73 -12.38
CA LEU A 193 -5.80 -0.05 -13.44
C LEU A 193 -5.29 0.82 -14.59
N LEU A 194 -6.07 1.81 -15.03
CA LEU A 194 -5.69 2.69 -16.12
C LEU A 194 -4.87 3.90 -15.64
N GLY A 195 -5.23 4.49 -14.52
CA GLY A 195 -4.58 5.71 -14.01
C GLY A 195 -3.15 5.51 -13.52
N LYS A 196 -2.80 4.30 -13.06
CA LYS A 196 -1.43 3.97 -12.62
C LYS A 196 -0.47 3.74 -13.80
N ILE A 197 -0.95 3.41 -15.00
CA ILE A 197 -0.10 3.11 -16.16
C ILE A 197 0.83 4.29 -16.51
N PRO A 198 0.33 5.52 -16.73
CA PRO A 198 1.21 6.63 -17.12
C PRO A 198 2.32 6.90 -16.10
N THR A 199 1.98 6.88 -14.83
CA THR A 199 2.93 7.14 -13.74
C THR A 199 4.00 6.04 -13.65
N LEU A 200 3.60 4.77 -13.68
CA LEU A 200 4.54 3.65 -13.59
C LEU A 200 5.42 3.54 -14.83
N VAL A 201 4.89 3.80 -16.03
CA VAL A 201 5.68 3.87 -17.27
C VAL A 201 6.68 5.02 -17.21
N ALA A 202 6.26 6.20 -16.74
CA ALA A 202 7.16 7.34 -16.57
C ALA A 202 8.30 7.03 -15.58
N TYR A 203 8.01 6.36 -14.47
CA TYR A 203 9.05 5.89 -13.54
C TYR A 203 9.96 4.85 -14.17
N GLY A 204 9.41 3.82 -14.84
CA GLY A 204 10.18 2.76 -15.49
C GLY A 204 11.14 3.29 -16.54
N LEU A 205 10.66 4.15 -17.45
CA LEU A 205 11.49 4.76 -18.48
C LEU A 205 12.48 5.78 -17.92
N GLY A 206 12.04 6.62 -16.97
CA GLY A 206 12.90 7.62 -16.35
C GLY A 206 14.06 7.00 -15.57
N ILE A 207 13.81 5.95 -14.81
CA ILE A 207 14.84 5.20 -14.07
C ILE A 207 15.80 4.51 -15.03
N SER A 208 15.28 3.83 -16.06
CA SER A 208 16.14 3.20 -17.08
C SER A 208 17.04 4.22 -17.76
N ALA A 209 16.52 5.37 -18.18
CA ALA A 209 17.32 6.43 -18.77
C ALA A 209 18.39 6.96 -17.79
N LEU A 210 18.03 7.16 -16.52
CA LEU A 210 18.94 7.63 -15.48
C LEU A 210 20.08 6.63 -15.24
N VAL A 211 19.77 5.35 -15.13
CA VAL A 211 20.76 4.27 -14.92
C VAL A 211 21.71 4.22 -16.13
N THR A 212 21.19 4.25 -17.35
CA THR A 212 22.01 4.21 -18.57
C THR A 212 22.92 5.42 -18.71
N HIS A 213 22.47 6.61 -18.27
CA HIS A 213 23.27 7.84 -18.39
C HIS A 213 24.26 8.07 -17.26
N LEU A 214 23.93 7.66 -16.02
CA LEU A 214 24.76 7.90 -14.83
C LEU A 214 25.72 6.74 -14.51
N LEU A 215 25.44 5.55 -15.00
CA LEU A 215 26.25 4.35 -14.85
C LEU A 215 26.63 3.83 -16.25
N PRO A 216 27.43 4.57 -17.05
CA PRO A 216 27.96 4.03 -18.28
C PRO A 216 28.89 2.87 -17.91
N TRP A 217 28.50 1.69 -18.32
CA TRP A 217 29.27 0.45 -18.21
C TRP A 217 30.43 0.44 -19.18
#